data_96f90f72247c7d2b7c36a5505e0ccb7e
#
_entry.id   96f90f72247c7d2b7c36a5505e0ccb7e
#
_cell.length_a   1.000
_cell.length_b   1.000
_cell.length_c   1.000
_cell.angle_alpha   90.00
_cell.angle_beta   90.00
_cell.angle_gamma   90.00
#
_symmetry.space_group_name_H-M   'P 1'
#
loop_
_entity.id
_entity.type
_entity.pdbx_description
1 polymer ?
#
loop_
_entity_poly.entity_id
_entity_poly.type
_entity_poly.pdbx_seq_one_letter_code
_entity_poly.pdbx_strand_id
1 'polypeptide(L)'
;MMIIDTLRFGQLEVSEDQIFQFPMGILGFSASKSFVIIDLESQKPFKWMQCIDDPNTAFVLADPLLFHPSYCAVVKRAELGPLGEITDQDLVLSVILTVTDRKEDMSANLCAPLIFNLVNRRGMQYVLNDRKYPIRYRIFQNDTNVAPPMTAEANGESRALSLR
;
A
#
# COMPACT_ATOMS: atom_id res chain seq x y z
N MET A 1 22.45 -8.15 -6.25
CA MET A 1 21.94 -8.18 -4.92
C MET A 1 22.59 -7.18 -4.06
N MET A 2 21.88 -6.54 -3.23
CA MET A 2 22.43 -5.56 -2.32
C MET A 2 21.94 -5.87 -0.93
N ILE A 3 22.66 -5.43 0.07
CA ILE A 3 22.28 -5.61 1.45
C ILE A 3 21.86 -4.24 1.95
N ILE A 4 20.69 -4.16 2.55
CA ILE A 4 20.21 -2.91 3.12
C ILE A 4 20.05 -3.08 4.62
N ASP A 5 20.20 -1.99 5.34
CA ASP A 5 20.01 -2.01 6.78
C ASP A 5 18.61 -1.52 7.08
N THR A 6 17.95 -2.18 8.02
CA THR A 6 16.63 -1.75 8.44
C THR A 6 16.57 -1.75 9.96
N LEU A 7 15.79 -0.84 10.52
CA LEU A 7 15.64 -0.79 11.95
C LEU A 7 14.81 -1.97 12.45
N ARG A 8 13.82 -2.39 11.68
CA ARG A 8 12.92 -3.42 12.17
C ARG A 8 13.32 -4.82 11.79
N PHE A 9 13.99 -5.02 10.69
CA PHE A 9 14.26 -6.36 10.18
C PHE A 9 15.74 -6.67 10.08
N GLY A 10 16.59 -5.81 10.60
CA GLY A 10 18.04 -6.02 10.51
C GLY A 10 18.52 -5.87 9.09
N GLN A 11 19.48 -6.65 8.71
CA GLN A 11 20.03 -6.58 7.37
C GLN A 11 19.24 -7.48 6.45
N LEU A 12 18.88 -6.98 5.29
CA LEU A 12 18.11 -7.74 4.31
C LEU A 12 18.85 -7.76 2.98
N GLU A 13 18.79 -8.88 2.31
CA GLU A 13 19.36 -9.01 1.01
C GLU A 13 18.25 -8.71 0.01
N VAL A 14 18.45 -7.81 -0.89
CA VAL A 14 17.43 -7.36 -1.81
C VAL A 14 17.99 -7.34 -3.22
N SER A 15 17.26 -7.79 -4.20
CA SER A 15 17.71 -7.70 -5.58
C SER A 15 17.03 -6.51 -6.23
N GLU A 16 17.64 -5.98 -7.27
CA GLU A 16 17.14 -4.78 -7.88
C GLU A 16 15.72 -4.94 -8.43
N ASP A 17 15.35 -6.12 -8.87
CA ASP A 17 14.03 -6.32 -9.42
C ASP A 17 12.95 -6.37 -8.33
N GLN A 18 13.33 -6.30 -7.06
CA GLN A 18 12.35 -6.25 -5.98
C GLN A 18 12.09 -4.81 -5.54
N ILE A 19 12.81 -3.85 -6.07
CA ILE A 19 12.72 -2.48 -5.61
C ILE A 19 11.70 -1.70 -6.41
N PHE A 20 10.82 -0.99 -5.70
CA PHE A 20 9.87 -0.10 -6.34
C PHE A 20 10.39 1.34 -6.25
N GLN A 21 10.31 2.09 -7.34
CA GLN A 21 10.71 3.48 -7.35
C GLN A 21 9.47 4.35 -7.27
N PHE A 22 9.47 5.29 -6.35
CA PHE A 22 8.38 6.24 -6.18
C PHE A 22 8.93 7.61 -6.59
N PRO A 23 8.80 7.99 -7.84
CA PRO A 23 9.42 9.24 -8.31
C PRO A 23 8.97 10.46 -7.53
N MET A 24 7.75 10.45 -7.00
CA MET A 24 7.25 11.57 -6.23
C MET A 24 7.39 11.36 -4.73
N GLY A 25 7.93 10.25 -4.29
CA GLY A 25 8.02 9.94 -2.86
C GLY A 25 6.67 9.66 -2.27
N ILE A 26 6.60 9.74 -0.94
CA ILE A 26 5.36 9.51 -0.18
C ILE A 26 5.08 10.81 0.55
N LEU A 27 3.80 11.17 0.71
CA LEU A 27 3.46 12.40 1.40
C LEU A 27 4.10 12.43 2.79
N GLY A 28 4.81 13.49 3.07
CA GLY A 28 5.54 13.60 4.32
C GLY A 28 6.93 12.98 4.25
N PHE A 29 7.25 12.26 3.16
CA PHE A 29 8.53 11.59 3.03
C PHE A 29 8.98 11.73 1.56
N SER A 30 9.02 12.96 1.07
CA SER A 30 9.29 13.17 -0.35
C SER A 30 10.69 12.78 -0.77
N ALA A 31 11.61 12.65 0.17
CA ALA A 31 12.97 12.24 -0.15
C ALA A 31 13.10 10.72 -0.24
N SER A 32 12.11 9.98 0.23
CA SER A 32 12.18 8.51 0.22
C SER A 32 11.61 8.02 -1.10
N LYS A 33 12.46 7.52 -1.95
CA LYS A 33 12.06 7.17 -3.31
C LYS A 33 12.19 5.71 -3.69
N SER A 34 12.91 4.93 -2.91
CA SER A 34 13.13 3.53 -3.24
C SER A 34 12.70 2.65 -2.09
N PHE A 35 11.87 1.66 -2.39
CA PHE A 35 11.31 0.81 -1.34
C PHE A 35 11.27 -0.65 -1.77
N VAL A 36 11.27 -1.54 -0.78
CA VAL A 36 11.09 -2.95 -1.04
C VAL A 36 9.90 -3.42 -0.21
N ILE A 37 9.12 -4.34 -0.74
CA ILE A 37 7.96 -4.89 -0.02
C ILE A 37 8.41 -6.14 0.71
N ILE A 38 8.11 -6.23 2.00
CA ILE A 38 8.45 -7.35 2.84
C ILE A 38 7.15 -8.03 3.26
N ASP A 39 7.01 -9.29 2.90
CA ASP A 39 5.79 -10.03 3.16
C ASP A 39 6.11 -11.12 4.16
N LEU A 40 5.79 -10.93 5.43
CA LEU A 40 6.09 -11.90 6.48
C LEU A 40 4.86 -12.77 6.72
N GLU A 41 5.10 -14.08 6.72
CA GLU A 41 4.01 -15.01 6.91
C GLU A 41 3.29 -14.75 8.23
N SER A 42 4.01 -14.40 9.26
CA SER A 42 3.40 -14.20 10.58
C SER A 42 2.55 -12.95 10.65
N GLN A 43 2.63 -12.07 9.67
CA GLN A 43 1.90 -10.83 9.73
C GLN A 43 0.88 -10.68 8.61
N LYS A 44 0.67 -11.71 7.85
CA LYS A 44 -0.36 -11.65 6.83
C LYS A 44 -1.69 -11.35 7.45
N PRO A 45 -2.51 -10.59 6.80
CA PRO A 45 -2.40 -10.17 5.40
C PRO A 45 -1.70 -8.82 5.22
N PHE A 46 -1.06 -8.32 6.24
CA PHE A 46 -0.38 -7.03 6.15
C PHE A 46 1.04 -7.21 5.61
N LYS A 47 1.55 -6.19 4.97
CA LYS A 47 2.90 -6.21 4.43
C LYS A 47 3.62 -4.97 4.88
N TRP A 48 4.94 -4.99 4.78
CA TRP A 48 5.74 -3.82 5.11
C TRP A 48 6.35 -3.26 3.84
N MET A 49 6.49 -1.95 3.79
CA MET A 49 7.19 -1.29 2.69
C MET A 49 8.36 -0.57 3.32
N GLN A 50 9.56 -1.07 3.11
CA GLN A 50 10.78 -0.57 3.76
C GLN A 50 11.54 0.32 2.80
N CYS A 51 11.91 1.52 3.25
CA CYS A 51 12.74 2.42 2.45
C CYS A 51 14.15 1.86 2.34
N ILE A 52 14.71 1.88 1.15
CA ILE A 52 16.05 1.35 0.94
C ILE A 52 17.10 2.29 1.52
N ASP A 53 16.87 3.59 1.38
CA ASP A 53 17.87 4.56 1.77
C ASP A 53 17.78 5.04 3.20
N ASP A 54 16.75 4.69 3.92
CA ASP A 54 16.56 5.16 5.27
C ASP A 54 16.09 4.00 6.13
N PRO A 55 16.95 3.44 6.98
CA PRO A 55 16.59 2.27 7.79
C PRO A 55 15.40 2.52 8.72
N ASN A 56 15.13 3.79 9.06
CA ASN A 56 14.07 4.09 9.97
C ASN A 56 12.72 4.28 9.32
N THR A 57 12.64 4.33 8.01
CA THR A 57 11.39 4.62 7.32
C THR A 57 10.78 3.34 6.74
N ALA A 58 9.64 2.95 7.29
CA ALA A 58 8.91 1.79 6.81
C ALA A 58 7.42 2.02 7.06
N PHE A 59 6.60 1.48 6.18
CA PHE A 59 5.16 1.65 6.28
C PHE A 59 4.47 0.29 6.29
N VAL A 60 3.37 0.18 7.01
CA VAL A 60 2.56 -1.04 7.00
C VAL A 60 1.48 -0.84 5.95
N LEU A 61 1.31 -1.82 5.08
CA LEU A 61 0.36 -1.75 3.99
C LEU A 61 -0.70 -2.83 4.10
N ALA A 62 -1.86 -2.55 3.59
CA ALA A 62 -2.94 -3.54 3.53
C ALA A 62 -3.81 -3.30 2.31
N ASP A 63 -4.50 -4.33 1.88
CA ASP A 63 -5.50 -4.23 0.84
C ASP A 63 -6.73 -3.62 1.51
N PRO A 64 -7.23 -2.48 1.06
CA PRO A 64 -8.34 -1.84 1.72
C PRO A 64 -9.63 -2.66 1.68
N LEU A 65 -9.76 -3.59 0.75
CA LEU A 65 -10.95 -4.41 0.69
C LEU A 65 -11.08 -5.35 1.88
N LEU A 66 -9.99 -5.53 2.65
CA LEU A 66 -10.05 -6.38 3.83
C LEU A 66 -10.95 -5.77 4.91
N PHE A 67 -11.06 -4.45 4.98
CA PHE A 67 -11.86 -3.84 6.02
C PHE A 67 -12.89 -2.84 5.46
N HIS A 68 -12.90 -2.61 4.17
CA HIS A 68 -13.88 -1.72 3.55
C HIS A 68 -14.26 -2.35 2.22
N PRO A 69 -15.14 -3.33 2.23
CA PRO A 69 -15.40 -4.12 1.01
C PRO A 69 -15.90 -3.33 -0.19
N SER A 70 -16.51 -2.18 0.02
CA SER A 70 -16.97 -1.38 -1.10
C SER A 70 -15.99 -0.30 -1.52
N TYR A 71 -14.77 -0.34 -1.00
CA TYR A 71 -13.78 0.67 -1.35
C TYR A 71 -13.46 0.60 -2.84
N CYS A 72 -13.44 1.73 -3.48
CA CYS A 72 -13.03 1.80 -4.87
C CYS A 72 -12.41 3.16 -5.12
N ALA A 73 -11.11 3.18 -5.38
CA ALA A 73 -10.40 4.42 -5.65
C ALA A 73 -10.54 4.70 -7.14
N VAL A 74 -11.20 5.78 -7.47
CA VAL A 74 -11.37 6.16 -8.87
C VAL A 74 -10.25 7.15 -9.19
N VAL A 75 -9.36 6.78 -10.09
CA VAL A 75 -8.20 7.60 -10.41
C VAL A 75 -8.20 7.94 -11.89
N LYS A 76 -7.62 9.05 -12.24
CA LYS A 76 -7.59 9.47 -13.62
C LYS A 76 -6.31 8.97 -14.27
N ARG A 77 -6.48 8.22 -15.35
CA ARG A 77 -5.32 7.67 -16.05
C ARG A 77 -4.32 8.76 -16.40
N ALA A 78 -4.80 9.95 -16.75
CA ALA A 78 -3.90 11.02 -17.12
C ALA A 78 -3.02 11.50 -15.97
N GLU A 79 -3.35 11.14 -14.74
CA GLU A 79 -2.56 11.56 -13.59
C GLU A 79 -1.59 10.49 -13.12
N LEU A 80 -1.50 9.38 -13.81
CA LEU A 80 -0.65 8.29 -13.40
C LEU A 80 0.72 8.29 -14.09
N GLY A 81 1.14 9.46 -14.58
CA GLY A 81 2.45 9.57 -15.23
C GLY A 81 3.61 8.97 -14.46
N PRO A 82 3.67 9.16 -13.13
CA PRO A 82 4.78 8.59 -12.37
C PRO A 82 4.89 7.07 -12.47
N LEU A 83 3.83 6.39 -12.87
CA LEU A 83 3.86 4.94 -13.00
C LEU A 83 4.40 4.47 -14.36
N GLY A 84 4.64 5.37 -15.27
CA GLY A 84 5.14 5.01 -16.60
C GLY A 84 4.02 4.41 -17.44
N GLU A 85 4.36 3.52 -18.34
CA GLU A 85 3.37 2.89 -19.17
C GLU A 85 2.56 1.93 -18.34
N ILE A 86 1.26 1.99 -18.38
CA ILE A 86 0.43 1.18 -17.51
C ILE A 86 -0.51 0.30 -18.30
N THR A 87 -0.77 -0.89 -17.74
CA THR A 87 -1.81 -1.79 -18.19
C THR A 87 -2.64 -2.05 -16.95
N ASP A 88 -3.94 -1.89 -17.04
CA ASP A 88 -4.80 -1.97 -15.87
C ASP A 88 -4.56 -3.22 -15.03
N GLN A 89 -4.39 -4.36 -15.63
CA GLN A 89 -4.26 -5.56 -14.83
C GLN A 89 -2.92 -5.66 -14.13
N ASP A 90 -1.96 -4.80 -14.42
CA ASP A 90 -0.68 -4.85 -13.76
C ASP A 90 -0.59 -3.86 -12.61
N LEU A 91 -1.66 -3.15 -12.32
CA LEU A 91 -1.67 -2.19 -11.22
C LEU A 91 -2.28 -2.81 -9.97
N VAL A 92 -1.66 -2.55 -8.83
CA VAL A 92 -2.13 -3.05 -7.54
C VAL A 92 -2.25 -1.87 -6.60
N LEU A 93 -3.26 -1.87 -5.76
CA LEU A 93 -3.49 -0.78 -4.83
C LEU A 93 -3.37 -1.26 -3.40
N SER A 94 -2.73 -0.48 -2.55
CA SER A 94 -2.64 -0.74 -1.13
C SER A 94 -2.83 0.57 -0.38
N VAL A 95 -3.16 0.49 0.88
CA VAL A 95 -3.27 1.70 1.72
C VAL A 95 -2.29 1.59 2.87
N ILE A 96 -1.85 2.73 3.37
CA ILE A 96 -0.90 2.78 4.47
C ILE A 96 -1.71 2.78 5.77
N LEU A 97 -1.27 1.98 6.73
CA LEU A 97 -1.91 1.89 8.03
C LEU A 97 -1.12 2.67 9.06
N THR A 98 -1.83 3.25 10.02
CA THR A 98 -1.20 3.80 11.21
C THR A 98 -1.41 2.77 12.29
N VAL A 99 -0.31 2.20 12.78
CA VAL A 99 -0.37 1.15 13.78
C VAL A 99 -0.08 1.78 15.12
N THR A 100 -0.94 1.53 16.09
CA THR A 100 -0.79 2.11 17.42
C THR A 100 -0.81 1.00 18.44
N ASP A 101 -0.54 1.34 19.72
CA ASP A 101 -0.55 0.35 20.76
C ASP A 101 -1.95 -0.20 20.97
N ARG A 102 -2.97 0.56 20.69
CA ARG A 102 -4.33 0.07 20.91
C ARG A 102 -4.93 -0.30 19.56
N LYS A 103 -5.35 -1.53 19.44
CA LYS A 103 -5.93 -2.02 18.23
C LYS A 103 -7.08 -1.14 17.77
N GLU A 104 -7.87 -0.63 18.68
CA GLU A 104 -9.03 0.16 18.32
C GLU A 104 -8.66 1.47 17.62
N ASP A 105 -7.45 1.92 17.82
CA ASP A 105 -7.03 3.19 17.24
C ASP A 105 -6.26 3.01 15.93
N MET A 106 -6.08 1.79 15.49
CA MET A 106 -5.38 1.57 14.22
C MET A 106 -6.26 2.05 13.08
N SER A 107 -5.67 2.69 12.12
CA SER A 107 -6.42 3.27 11.01
C SER A 107 -5.71 3.12 9.68
N ALA A 108 -6.46 3.30 8.62
CA ALA A 108 -5.92 3.23 7.26
C ALA A 108 -6.17 4.56 6.57
N ASN A 109 -5.24 4.96 5.74
CA ASN A 109 -5.42 6.19 4.97
C ASN A 109 -6.11 5.80 3.66
N LEU A 110 -7.42 5.88 3.64
CA LEU A 110 -8.19 5.53 2.46
C LEU A 110 -8.25 6.67 1.44
N CYS A 111 -7.86 7.87 1.84
CA CYS A 111 -7.91 9.02 0.96
C CYS A 111 -6.72 9.10 0.02
N ALA A 112 -5.62 8.52 0.40
CA ALA A 112 -4.40 8.62 -0.41
C ALA A 112 -3.73 7.26 -0.56
N PRO A 113 -4.32 6.38 -1.34
CA PRO A 113 -3.76 5.02 -1.52
C PRO A 113 -2.48 5.02 -2.32
N LEU A 114 -1.76 3.93 -2.25
CA LEU A 114 -0.57 3.72 -3.06
C LEU A 114 -0.95 2.85 -4.25
N ILE A 115 -0.45 3.18 -5.41
CA ILE A 115 -0.67 2.39 -6.62
C ILE A 115 0.68 1.90 -7.11
N PHE A 116 0.80 0.61 -7.34
CA PHE A 116 2.04 -0.02 -7.78
C PHE A 116 1.87 -0.56 -9.18
N ASN A 117 2.84 -0.30 -10.04
CA ASN A 117 2.90 -0.91 -11.36
C ASN A 117 3.88 -2.06 -11.27
N LEU A 118 3.37 -3.28 -11.34
CA LEU A 118 4.20 -4.46 -11.10
C LEU A 118 5.15 -4.77 -12.25
N VAL A 119 4.90 -4.21 -13.43
CA VAL A 119 5.76 -4.50 -14.56
C VAL A 119 7.04 -3.70 -14.51
N ASN A 120 6.95 -2.39 -14.29
CA ASN A 120 8.16 -1.58 -14.29
C ASN A 120 8.61 -1.18 -12.91
N ARG A 121 7.96 -1.71 -11.88
CA ARG A 121 8.34 -1.48 -10.50
C ARG A 121 8.31 -0.01 -10.12
N ARG A 122 7.28 0.69 -10.51
CA ARG A 122 7.08 2.07 -10.08
C ARG A 122 5.85 2.17 -9.22
N GLY A 123 5.84 3.10 -8.31
CA GLY A 123 4.70 3.34 -7.43
C GLY A 123 4.43 4.80 -7.26
N MET A 124 3.25 5.13 -6.79
CA MET A 124 2.91 6.50 -6.46
C MET A 124 1.82 6.52 -5.42
N GLN A 125 1.73 7.60 -4.68
CA GLN A 125 0.62 7.82 -3.78
C GLN A 125 -0.34 8.76 -4.48
N TYR A 126 -1.61 8.39 -4.55
CA TYR A 126 -2.60 9.14 -5.30
C TYR A 126 -3.63 9.71 -4.33
N VAL A 127 -3.79 11.03 -4.28
CA VAL A 127 -4.75 11.64 -3.37
C VAL A 127 -6.10 11.70 -4.06
N LEU A 128 -7.10 11.04 -3.45
CA LEU A 128 -8.43 10.99 -4.05
C LEU A 128 -9.19 12.27 -3.77
N ASN A 129 -10.05 12.64 -4.70
CA ASN A 129 -10.88 13.80 -4.49
C ASN A 129 -12.18 13.42 -3.81
N ASP A 130 -12.44 12.16 -3.55
CA ASP A 130 -13.69 11.72 -3.03
C ASP A 130 -13.69 11.83 -1.53
N ARG A 131 -14.52 12.67 -0.96
CA ARG A 131 -14.51 12.90 0.47
C ARG A 131 -15.05 11.75 1.29
N LYS A 132 -15.61 10.73 0.67
CA LYS A 132 -16.10 9.62 1.48
C LYS A 132 -14.98 8.75 2.00
N TYR A 133 -13.75 8.94 1.56
CA TYR A 133 -12.65 8.11 2.03
C TYR A 133 -11.72 8.94 2.93
N PRO A 134 -11.79 8.71 4.24
CA PRO A 134 -11.02 9.52 5.17
C PRO A 134 -9.55 9.13 5.26
N ILE A 135 -8.75 10.04 5.81
CA ILE A 135 -7.34 9.77 6.03
C ILE A 135 -7.17 8.80 7.19
N ARG A 136 -8.10 8.78 8.13
CA ARG A 136 -7.99 7.88 9.27
C ARG A 136 -9.23 7.03 9.39
N TYR A 137 -9.33 5.99 8.63
CA TYR A 137 -10.45 5.08 8.70
C TYR A 137 -10.10 3.99 9.71
N ARG A 138 -10.85 3.86 10.80
CA ARG A 138 -10.55 2.86 11.81
C ARG A 138 -10.88 1.48 11.27
N ILE A 139 -9.89 0.58 11.27
CA ILE A 139 -10.08 -0.70 10.63
C ILE A 139 -10.70 -1.74 11.57
N PHE A 140 -10.66 -1.54 12.89
CA PHE A 140 -11.28 -2.50 13.81
C PHE A 140 -12.44 -1.81 14.49
N GLN A 141 -13.42 -1.38 13.70
CA GLN A 141 -14.44 -0.60 14.29
C GLN A 141 -15.36 -1.37 15.18
N ASN A 142 -15.68 -2.47 14.93
CA ASN A 142 -16.60 -3.12 15.75
C ASN A 142 -16.18 -4.44 16.02
N ASP A 143 -15.25 -4.62 16.65
CA ASP A 143 -14.88 -5.87 17.02
C ASP A 143 -15.33 -6.93 16.24
N THR A 144 -16.12 -6.92 15.67
CA THR A 144 -16.63 -8.04 15.26
C THR A 144 -16.03 -8.36 14.10
N ASN A 145 -15.34 -8.40 13.81
CA ASN A 145 -15.10 -8.89 12.71
C ASN A 145 -14.52 -8.57 11.68
N VAL A 146 -13.70 -8.58 11.58
CA VAL A 146 -12.98 -8.40 10.66
C VAL A 146 -12.75 -9.73 10.21
N ALA A 147 -13.61 -10.29 9.80
CA ALA A 147 -13.40 -11.57 9.51
C ALA A 147 -12.65 -11.65 8.28
N PRO A 148 -11.85 -12.34 8.16
CA PRO A 148 -11.04 -12.40 7.09
C PRO A 148 -11.79 -12.98 6.02
N PRO A 149 -11.69 -12.56 5.03
CA PRO A 149 -12.48 -12.91 4.03
C PRO A 149 -12.13 -14.02 3.32
N MET A 150 -11.93 -14.78 3.61
CA MET A 150 -11.57 -15.75 2.98
C MET A 150 -12.11 -15.98 1.79
N THR A 151 -12.81 -15.72 1.51
CA THR A 151 -13.38 -16.16 0.50
C THR A 151 -13.15 -15.49 -0.54
N ALA A 152 -12.73 -14.85 -0.55
CA ALA A 152 -12.44 -14.13 -1.51
C ALA A 152 -12.72 -14.55 -2.80
N GLU A 153 -12.82 -15.38 -3.11
CA GLU A 153 -13.04 -15.69 -4.32
C GLU A 153 -13.81 -14.84 -4.93
N ALA A 154 -14.07 -14.15 -4.50
CA ALA A 154 -14.79 -13.26 -4.89
C ALA A 154 -14.64 -13.12 -6.21
N ASN A 155 -14.67 -13.49 -6.87
CA ASN A 155 -14.76 -13.32 -8.09
C ASN A 155 -14.12 -12.26 -8.72
N GLY A 156 -13.46 -11.78 -8.38
CA GLY A 156 -12.77 -10.82 -9.04
C GLY A 156 -13.46 -9.70 -9.58
N GLU A 157 -14.55 -9.52 -9.30
CA GLU A 157 -15.12 -8.45 -9.84
C GLU A 157 -14.89 -7.27 -9.02
N SER A 158 -14.57 -7.31 -7.87
CA SER A 158 -14.45 -6.18 -7.06
C SER A 158 -13.03 -5.78 -7.06
N ARG A 159 -12.63 -4.73 -7.61
CA ARG A 159 -11.32 -4.22 -7.53
C ARG A 159 -11.32 -2.93 -6.75
N ALA A 160 -10.29 -2.71 -5.96
CA ALA A 160 -10.16 -1.48 -5.20
C ALA A 160 -9.79 -0.30 -6.08
N LEU A 161 -9.46 -0.51 -7.34
CA LEU A 161 -8.97 0.56 -8.21
C LEU A 161 -9.81 0.60 -9.48
N SER A 162 -10.23 1.79 -9.86
CA SER A 162 -10.95 2.00 -11.11
C SER A 162 -10.28 3.12 -11.86
N LEU A 163 -9.89 2.89 -13.10
CA LEU A 163 -9.22 3.92 -13.88
C LEU A 163 -10.23 4.64 -14.76
N ARG A 164 -10.10 5.91 -14.88
CA ARG A 164 -10.95 6.70 -15.76
C ARG A 164 -10.17 7.56 -16.71
#